data_dfc3dfb8ae29700317257346bd3dd938
#
_entry.id   dfc3dfb8ae29700317257346bd3dd938
#
_cell.length_a   1.000
_cell.length_b   1.000
_cell.length_c   1.000
_cell.angle_alpha   90.00
_cell.angle_beta   90.00
_cell.angle_gamma   90.00
#
_symmetry.space_group_name_H-M   'P 1'
#
loop_
_entity.id
_entity.type
_entity.pdbx_description
1 polymer ?
#
loop_
_entity_poly.entity_id
_entity_poly.type
_entity_poly.pdbx_seq_one_letter_code
_entity_poly.pdbx_strand_id
1 'polypeptide(L)'
;MGDASMRCLAAITVGLLVCNLANADVPASAPLAYHPIDTSMGGTVVMLSGSDLTLEQLVAVARHGAQVQLSAQARAREADNYGLLLEAAAEDIPVYWFNRGAGDQRETVMFSGDPMTPQNKAYLEKSQRLAFQTGAIMGYPPEVTDEEIVRAMMVIRANGMTHNAPSPQLAQMLTDLLNHRITPVVQARGTRGEGDLAQLGNLGGAMVGAGEVYYQGERMSAAAALAKAGLKPLQPFAADSNALTSSNAYATAIAALAVNDARAALEWADLIYAMDLDAMNSSLTPLSTVVQRDRPFKWLNWDASRVLEMLKGSYLFNDDPKRIIQDPESLRASSIRQASAWEEWGELRDAVILQMNSSDHNPAVRTDLSPEDSWELDTPQMKKYFVKGGAHSNGKHGFIVSNANWDPYPLANALEAFVIALANMDIAVELRIDRFSNPFFTATDPAEVLHAPPGARFALFFAGGGGFTPVDLQQEVQGLTNPVAPSGAAIVRTVEDLQAQTRLKSYRARHAVDTTFDLLAHDLLNAALWLDVRKAQDPSREFGTAPTAAWHALRQVAPLELGERRSAQAPAVRAAAFIRATSASTFYAGGAAMPAGSEPR
;
A
#
# COMPACT_ATOMS: atom_id res chain seq x y z
N MET A 1 15.25 -86.98 6.88
CA MET A 1 14.94 -86.37 8.16
C MET A 1 14.62 -84.92 7.79
N GLY A 2 13.42 -84.52 7.47
CA GLY A 2 12.25 -84.31 8.30
C GLY A 2 12.33 -82.89 8.80
N ASP A 3 11.67 -81.96 8.18
CA ASP A 3 10.45 -81.48 8.77
C ASP A 3 9.75 -80.38 7.94
N ALA A 4 8.47 -80.45 7.95
CA ALA A 4 7.57 -79.58 7.20
C ALA A 4 7.25 -78.33 8.01
N SER A 5 7.36 -77.14 7.38
CA SER A 5 6.82 -75.92 7.95
C SER A 5 5.51 -75.53 7.30
N MET A 6 4.47 -75.61 8.05
CA MET A 6 3.09 -75.17 7.76
C MET A 6 3.03 -73.68 7.58
N ARG A 7 2.58 -73.21 6.43
CA ARG A 7 2.23 -71.80 6.17
C ARG A 7 0.82 -71.54 6.64
N CYS A 8 0.67 -70.73 7.70
CA CYS A 8 -0.62 -70.11 8.04
C CYS A 8 -0.84 -68.86 7.15
N LEU A 9 -1.83 -68.94 6.26
CA LEU A 9 -2.41 -67.76 5.63
C LEU A 9 -3.38 -67.09 6.62
N ALA A 10 -3.03 -65.93 7.10
CA ALA A 10 -3.98 -65.06 7.78
C ALA A 10 -4.67 -64.17 6.75
N ALA A 11 -5.92 -64.39 6.50
CA ALA A 11 -6.77 -63.50 5.71
C ALA A 11 -7.08 -62.26 6.53
N ILE A 12 -6.54 -61.11 6.15
CA ILE A 12 -6.93 -59.81 6.73
C ILE A 12 -8.16 -59.33 5.94
N THR A 13 -9.31 -59.42 6.59
CA THR A 13 -10.55 -58.79 6.10
C THR A 13 -10.47 -57.31 6.43
N VAL A 14 -10.19 -56.45 5.43
CA VAL A 14 -10.30 -55.01 5.54
C VAL A 14 -11.76 -54.63 5.49
N GLY A 15 -12.36 -54.43 6.65
CA GLY A 15 -13.68 -53.80 6.75
C GLY A 15 -13.60 -52.33 6.33
N LEU A 16 -14.19 -52.00 5.19
CA LEU A 16 -14.46 -50.59 4.84
C LEU A 16 -15.46 -50.00 5.86
N LEU A 17 -14.94 -49.28 6.82
CA LEU A 17 -15.77 -48.36 7.63
C LEU A 17 -16.06 -47.14 6.73
N VAL A 18 -17.21 -47.13 6.08
CA VAL A 18 -17.75 -45.91 5.49
C VAL A 18 -18.17 -45.00 6.62
N CYS A 19 -17.28 -44.16 7.11
CA CYS A 19 -17.67 -43.01 7.91
C CYS A 19 -18.49 -42.09 7.01
N ASN A 20 -19.81 -42.10 7.20
CA ASN A 20 -20.64 -40.97 6.82
C ASN A 20 -20.10 -39.75 7.62
N LEU A 21 -19.21 -39.01 7.03
CA LEU A 21 -18.96 -37.64 7.42
C LEU A 21 -20.25 -36.89 7.10
N ALA A 22 -21.16 -36.85 8.06
CA ALA A 22 -22.17 -35.81 8.09
C ALA A 22 -21.43 -34.50 7.84
N ASN A 23 -21.88 -33.71 6.87
CA ASN A 23 -21.44 -32.36 6.66
C ASN A 23 -21.53 -31.65 8.02
N ALA A 24 -20.45 -31.63 8.77
CA ALA A 24 -20.26 -30.63 9.79
C ALA A 24 -20.20 -29.32 9.03
N ASP A 25 -21.27 -28.55 9.09
CA ASP A 25 -21.26 -27.15 8.71
C ASP A 25 -20.09 -26.52 9.48
N VAL A 26 -18.96 -26.39 8.82
CA VAL A 26 -17.89 -25.51 9.31
C VAL A 26 -18.58 -24.16 9.40
N PRO A 27 -18.75 -23.57 10.59
CA PRO A 27 -19.40 -22.29 10.69
C PRO A 27 -18.64 -21.36 9.77
N ALA A 28 -19.32 -20.83 8.75
CA ALA A 28 -18.76 -19.82 7.89
C ALA A 28 -18.24 -18.73 8.84
N SER A 29 -16.94 -18.46 8.80
CA SER A 29 -16.37 -17.32 9.55
C SER A 29 -17.26 -16.12 9.27
N ALA A 30 -17.66 -15.41 10.33
CA ALA A 30 -18.47 -14.20 10.16
C ALA A 30 -17.85 -13.37 9.05
N PRO A 31 -18.63 -12.88 8.07
CA PRO A 31 -18.08 -12.09 6.99
C PRO A 31 -17.31 -10.93 7.59
N LEU A 32 -16.08 -10.70 7.12
CA LEU A 32 -15.28 -9.56 7.52
C LEU A 32 -16.13 -8.29 7.29
N ALA A 33 -16.10 -7.36 8.24
CA ALA A 33 -16.83 -6.11 8.10
C ALA A 33 -16.30 -5.31 6.91
N TYR A 34 -17.18 -4.86 6.04
CA TYR A 34 -16.81 -3.96 4.95
C TYR A 34 -16.60 -2.55 5.49
N HIS A 35 -15.51 -1.91 5.08
CA HIS A 35 -15.12 -0.57 5.49
C HIS A 35 -15.35 0.41 4.33
N PRO A 36 -16.52 1.09 4.29
CA PRO A 36 -16.80 2.06 3.25
C PRO A 36 -15.94 3.32 3.39
N ILE A 37 -15.71 4.00 2.26
CA ILE A 37 -15.05 5.31 2.24
C ILE A 37 -15.98 6.42 2.72
N ASP A 38 -15.40 7.57 3.08
CA ASP A 38 -16.15 8.81 3.20
C ASP A 38 -16.39 9.47 1.83
N THR A 39 -17.19 10.53 1.79
CA THR A 39 -17.52 11.26 0.55
C THR A 39 -17.26 12.75 0.65
N SER A 40 -16.36 13.15 1.53
CA SER A 40 -16.06 14.55 1.82
C SER A 40 -15.56 15.34 0.61
N MET A 41 -14.95 14.66 -0.37
CA MET A 41 -14.44 15.29 -1.58
C MET A 41 -15.24 14.95 -2.86
N GLY A 42 -16.50 14.49 -2.73
CA GLY A 42 -17.34 14.11 -3.87
C GLY A 42 -17.58 15.19 -4.93
N GLY A 43 -17.33 16.45 -4.60
CA GLY A 43 -17.38 17.58 -5.56
C GLY A 43 -16.03 17.88 -6.25
N THR A 44 -14.97 17.22 -5.87
CA THR A 44 -13.62 17.40 -6.46
C THR A 44 -13.44 16.46 -7.65
N VAL A 45 -12.81 16.94 -8.72
CA VAL A 45 -12.50 16.13 -9.91
C VAL A 45 -10.99 16.01 -10.06
N VAL A 46 -10.50 14.79 -10.12
CA VAL A 46 -9.10 14.45 -10.42
C VAL A 46 -8.99 14.11 -11.90
N MET A 47 -8.09 14.82 -12.60
CA MET A 47 -7.81 14.57 -14.03
C MET A 47 -6.70 13.52 -14.16
N LEU A 48 -6.96 12.44 -14.90
CA LEU A 48 -5.99 11.38 -15.16
C LEU A 48 -5.34 11.61 -16.54
N SER A 49 -4.03 11.86 -16.54
CA SER A 49 -3.25 12.08 -17.77
C SER A 49 -2.42 10.86 -18.16
N GLY A 50 -2.18 9.96 -17.21
CA GLY A 50 -1.28 8.79 -17.33
C GLY A 50 0.10 9.02 -16.75
N SER A 51 0.48 10.24 -16.36
CA SER A 51 1.87 10.58 -16.03
C SER A 51 2.09 11.49 -14.82
N ASP A 52 1.03 12.03 -14.22
CA ASP A 52 1.12 13.06 -13.17
C ASP A 52 0.19 12.84 -11.97
N LEU A 53 -0.33 11.61 -11.81
CA LEU A 53 -1.14 11.26 -10.64
C LEU A 53 -0.28 11.33 -9.37
N THR A 54 -0.70 12.16 -8.40
CA THR A 54 -0.03 12.27 -7.10
C THR A 54 -0.65 11.35 -6.05
N LEU A 55 0.05 11.12 -4.93
CA LEU A 55 -0.48 10.34 -3.81
C LEU A 55 -1.71 11.02 -3.20
N GLU A 56 -1.71 12.34 -3.08
CA GLU A 56 -2.82 13.13 -2.55
C GLU A 56 -4.06 12.99 -3.44
N GLN A 57 -3.89 13.04 -4.75
CA GLN A 57 -4.98 12.82 -5.71
C GLN A 57 -5.52 11.39 -5.63
N LEU A 58 -4.64 10.39 -5.52
CA LEU A 58 -5.04 9.00 -5.32
C LEU A 58 -5.88 8.84 -4.06
N VAL A 59 -5.41 9.39 -2.93
CA VAL A 59 -6.11 9.34 -1.63
C VAL A 59 -7.45 10.07 -1.70
N ALA A 60 -7.52 11.23 -2.35
CA ALA A 60 -8.77 11.96 -2.55
C ALA A 60 -9.85 11.13 -3.24
N VAL A 61 -9.48 10.34 -4.26
CA VAL A 61 -10.43 9.44 -4.95
C VAL A 61 -10.71 8.18 -4.15
N ALA A 62 -9.65 7.57 -3.60
CA ALA A 62 -9.75 6.27 -2.93
C ALA A 62 -10.48 6.34 -1.59
N ARG A 63 -10.16 7.35 -0.74
CA ARG A 63 -10.69 7.50 0.63
C ARG A 63 -11.83 8.50 0.75
N HIS A 64 -11.80 9.59 -0.05
CA HIS A 64 -12.68 10.74 0.13
C HIS A 64 -13.68 10.93 -1.00
N GLY A 65 -13.76 9.98 -1.92
CA GLY A 65 -14.80 9.89 -2.94
C GLY A 65 -14.73 10.96 -4.03
N ALA A 66 -13.56 11.59 -4.26
CA ALA A 66 -13.38 12.49 -5.39
C ALA A 66 -13.67 11.77 -6.72
N GLN A 67 -14.20 12.50 -7.67
CA GLN A 67 -14.51 12.00 -9.01
C GLN A 67 -13.24 11.98 -9.89
N VAL A 68 -13.28 11.21 -10.96
CA VAL A 68 -12.18 11.11 -11.92
C VAL A 68 -12.64 11.41 -13.33
N GLN A 69 -11.75 12.01 -14.13
CA GLN A 69 -11.95 12.20 -15.57
C GLN A 69 -10.62 11.94 -16.29
N LEU A 70 -10.68 11.30 -17.45
CA LEU A 70 -9.52 11.22 -18.33
C LEU A 70 -9.30 12.57 -19.02
N SER A 71 -8.06 13.03 -19.07
CA SER A 71 -7.70 14.23 -19.82
C SER A 71 -7.96 14.05 -21.33
N ALA A 72 -8.15 15.15 -22.05
CA ALA A 72 -8.33 15.09 -23.50
C ALA A 72 -7.13 14.43 -24.21
N GLN A 73 -5.92 14.68 -23.71
CA GLN A 73 -4.70 14.08 -24.22
C GLN A 73 -4.65 12.56 -23.96
N ALA A 74 -5.04 12.11 -22.76
CA ALA A 74 -5.13 10.69 -22.43
C ALA A 74 -6.12 9.97 -23.34
N ARG A 75 -7.33 10.52 -23.52
CA ARG A 75 -8.36 9.97 -24.43
C ARG A 75 -7.88 9.90 -25.88
N ALA A 76 -7.16 10.92 -26.36
CA ALA A 76 -6.60 10.91 -27.71
C ALA A 76 -5.55 9.81 -27.88
N ARG A 77 -4.66 9.66 -26.88
CA ARG A 77 -3.63 8.60 -26.88
C ARG A 77 -4.24 7.21 -26.85
N GLU A 78 -5.26 6.97 -26.02
CA GLU A 78 -5.99 5.69 -25.99
C GLU A 78 -6.63 5.37 -27.35
N ALA A 79 -7.29 6.35 -27.96
CA ALA A 79 -7.92 6.17 -29.26
C ALA A 79 -6.89 5.86 -30.37
N ASP A 80 -5.75 6.56 -30.36
CA ASP A 80 -4.64 6.32 -31.29
C ASP A 80 -4.05 4.92 -31.12
N ASN A 81 -3.77 4.53 -29.87
CA ASN A 81 -3.24 3.21 -29.53
C ASN A 81 -4.24 2.09 -29.90
N TYR A 82 -5.53 2.31 -29.65
CA TYR A 82 -6.58 1.36 -30.03
C TYR A 82 -6.66 1.21 -31.55
N GLY A 83 -6.63 2.32 -32.28
CA GLY A 83 -6.57 2.28 -33.74
C GLY A 83 -5.35 1.53 -34.28
N LEU A 84 -4.17 1.77 -33.66
CA LEU A 84 -2.93 1.05 -34.02
C LEU A 84 -3.03 -0.46 -33.75
N LEU A 85 -3.67 -0.86 -32.65
CA LEU A 85 -3.90 -2.27 -32.33
C LEU A 85 -4.75 -2.96 -33.40
N LEU A 86 -5.85 -2.33 -33.83
CA LEU A 86 -6.71 -2.88 -34.88
C LEU A 86 -5.97 -2.95 -36.22
N GLU A 87 -5.18 -1.93 -36.55
CA GLU A 87 -4.39 -1.86 -37.78
C GLU A 87 -3.31 -2.95 -37.81
N ALA A 88 -2.65 -3.21 -36.68
CA ALA A 88 -1.65 -4.27 -36.58
C ALA A 88 -2.21 -5.64 -36.97
N ALA A 89 -3.44 -5.96 -36.56
CA ALA A 89 -4.10 -7.19 -36.97
C ALA A 89 -4.47 -7.20 -38.45
N ALA A 90 -4.91 -6.06 -39.00
CA ALA A 90 -5.22 -5.92 -40.42
C ALA A 90 -3.98 -6.08 -41.32
N GLU A 91 -2.81 -5.68 -40.82
CA GLU A 91 -1.49 -5.89 -41.45
C GLU A 91 -0.87 -7.27 -41.15
N ASP A 92 -1.60 -8.20 -40.49
CA ASP A 92 -1.12 -9.52 -40.06
C ASP A 92 0.11 -9.48 -39.12
N ILE A 93 0.35 -8.38 -38.43
CA ILE A 93 1.41 -8.26 -37.42
C ILE A 93 0.99 -9.08 -36.20
N PRO A 94 1.87 -9.95 -35.66
CA PRO A 94 1.55 -10.77 -34.50
C PRO A 94 1.53 -9.92 -33.22
N VAL A 95 0.37 -9.86 -32.55
CA VAL A 95 0.18 -9.15 -31.29
C VAL A 95 -0.22 -10.14 -30.21
N TYR A 96 0.62 -10.18 -29.17
CA TYR A 96 0.40 -11.00 -27.97
C TYR A 96 -0.94 -10.67 -27.32
N TRP A 97 -1.68 -11.72 -26.95
CA TRP A 97 -2.99 -11.66 -26.30
C TRP A 97 -4.04 -10.84 -27.07
N PHE A 98 -3.93 -10.84 -28.38
CA PHE A 98 -4.90 -10.26 -29.31
C PHE A 98 -5.15 -11.18 -30.50
N ASN A 99 -4.35 -11.10 -31.59
CA ASN A 99 -4.43 -12.08 -32.69
C ASN A 99 -3.54 -13.29 -32.48
N ARG A 100 -2.75 -13.29 -31.39
CA ARG A 100 -2.09 -14.45 -30.79
C ARG A 100 -2.67 -14.72 -29.41
N GLY A 101 -2.53 -15.95 -28.94
CA GLY A 101 -2.99 -16.35 -27.62
C GLY A 101 -2.17 -15.72 -26.48
N ALA A 102 -2.54 -16.03 -25.23
CA ALA A 102 -1.83 -15.60 -24.03
C ALA A 102 -1.05 -16.77 -23.40
N GLY A 103 -0.03 -16.45 -22.60
CA GLY A 103 0.75 -17.43 -21.85
C GLY A 103 1.37 -18.51 -22.73
N ASP A 104 1.08 -19.76 -22.46
CA ASP A 104 1.56 -20.91 -23.24
C ASP A 104 0.98 -21.00 -24.66
N GLN A 105 -0.11 -20.27 -24.94
CA GLN A 105 -0.75 -20.18 -26.25
C GLN A 105 -0.22 -19.01 -27.10
N ARG A 106 0.83 -18.30 -26.67
CA ARG A 106 1.34 -17.06 -27.31
C ARG A 106 1.68 -17.17 -28.79
N GLU A 107 1.98 -18.36 -29.30
CA GLU A 107 2.25 -18.59 -30.72
C GLU A 107 1.01 -19.06 -31.49
N THR A 108 -0.08 -19.41 -30.79
CA THR A 108 -1.33 -19.86 -31.43
C THR A 108 -2.01 -18.67 -32.09
N VAL A 109 -2.30 -18.82 -33.38
CA VAL A 109 -3.09 -17.84 -34.16
C VAL A 109 -4.55 -17.96 -33.75
N MET A 110 -5.09 -16.89 -33.18
CA MET A 110 -6.47 -16.81 -32.74
C MET A 110 -7.39 -16.33 -33.86
N PHE A 111 -6.94 -15.39 -34.65
CA PHE A 111 -7.56 -14.94 -35.90
C PHE A 111 -6.50 -14.26 -36.77
N SER A 112 -6.82 -14.07 -38.07
CA SER A 112 -5.95 -13.37 -39.03
C SER A 112 -6.73 -12.31 -39.80
N GLY A 113 -6.01 -11.27 -40.26
CA GLY A 113 -6.54 -10.19 -41.06
C GLY A 113 -7.38 -9.19 -40.26
N ASP A 114 -8.17 -8.39 -40.96
CA ASP A 114 -8.93 -7.29 -40.38
C ASP A 114 -9.87 -7.75 -39.24
N PRO A 115 -9.73 -7.23 -38.01
CA PRO A 115 -10.56 -7.58 -36.85
C PRO A 115 -12.02 -7.15 -37.00
N MET A 116 -12.33 -6.22 -37.93
CA MET A 116 -13.67 -5.72 -38.16
C MET A 116 -14.46 -6.53 -39.20
N THR A 117 -13.88 -7.56 -39.82
CA THR A 117 -14.65 -8.49 -40.63
C THR A 117 -15.77 -9.14 -39.81
N PRO A 118 -16.94 -9.47 -40.38
CA PRO A 118 -18.06 -10.04 -39.62
C PRO A 118 -17.65 -11.29 -38.80
N GLN A 119 -16.79 -12.14 -39.33
CA GLN A 119 -16.31 -13.36 -38.68
C GLN A 119 -15.41 -13.04 -37.49
N ASN A 120 -14.37 -12.19 -37.68
CA ASN A 120 -13.41 -11.83 -36.62
C ASN A 120 -14.10 -11.02 -35.53
N LYS A 121 -14.99 -10.10 -35.91
CA LYS A 121 -15.77 -9.30 -34.97
C LYS A 121 -16.63 -10.17 -34.05
N ALA A 122 -17.38 -11.13 -34.62
CA ALA A 122 -18.20 -12.07 -33.83
C ALA A 122 -17.34 -12.94 -32.90
N TYR A 123 -16.16 -13.38 -33.36
CA TYR A 123 -15.20 -14.11 -32.53
C TYR A 123 -14.72 -13.25 -31.35
N LEU A 124 -14.27 -12.03 -31.61
CA LEU A 124 -13.74 -11.11 -30.59
C LEU A 124 -14.80 -10.73 -29.56
N GLU A 125 -16.00 -10.37 -29.97
CA GLU A 125 -17.11 -10.06 -29.07
C GLU A 125 -17.43 -11.24 -28.13
N LYS A 126 -17.44 -12.46 -28.67
CA LYS A 126 -17.71 -13.67 -27.89
C LYS A 126 -16.58 -13.99 -26.92
N SER A 127 -15.34 -13.96 -27.40
CA SER A 127 -14.15 -14.31 -26.59
C SER A 127 -13.91 -13.29 -25.46
N GLN A 128 -14.04 -12.01 -25.75
CA GLN A 128 -13.89 -10.96 -24.75
C GLN A 128 -14.99 -11.02 -23.67
N ARG A 129 -16.24 -11.23 -24.07
CA ARG A 129 -17.34 -11.42 -23.11
C ARG A 129 -17.07 -12.60 -22.19
N LEU A 130 -16.61 -13.73 -22.72
CA LEU A 130 -16.28 -14.91 -21.92
C LEU A 130 -15.13 -14.62 -20.96
N ALA A 131 -14.08 -13.92 -21.40
CA ALA A 131 -12.94 -13.54 -20.56
C ALA A 131 -13.39 -12.68 -19.37
N PHE A 132 -14.21 -11.66 -19.58
CA PHE A 132 -14.76 -10.80 -18.51
C PHE A 132 -15.65 -11.58 -17.55
N GLN A 133 -16.54 -12.45 -18.05
CA GLN A 133 -17.39 -13.30 -17.20
C GLN A 133 -16.54 -14.28 -16.36
N THR A 134 -15.50 -14.87 -16.95
CA THR A 134 -14.56 -15.75 -16.21
C THR A 134 -13.81 -14.95 -15.15
N GLY A 135 -13.42 -13.72 -15.45
CA GLY A 135 -12.78 -12.81 -14.49
C GLY A 135 -13.57 -12.64 -13.20
N ALA A 136 -14.90 -12.58 -13.28
CA ALA A 136 -15.78 -12.40 -12.12
C ALA A 136 -15.62 -13.48 -11.02
N ILE A 137 -15.14 -14.67 -11.39
CA ILE A 137 -14.98 -15.81 -10.46
C ILE A 137 -13.51 -16.16 -10.19
N MET A 138 -12.58 -15.32 -10.61
CA MET A 138 -11.15 -15.53 -10.34
C MET A 138 -10.78 -15.12 -8.92
N GLY A 139 -9.63 -15.62 -8.47
CA GLY A 139 -9.10 -15.33 -7.15
C GLY A 139 -9.61 -16.25 -6.06
N TYR A 140 -9.19 -15.97 -4.82
CA TYR A 140 -9.51 -16.79 -3.65
C TYR A 140 -9.65 -15.92 -2.39
N PRO A 141 -10.57 -16.25 -1.47
CA PRO A 141 -10.76 -15.50 -0.22
C PRO A 141 -9.48 -15.29 0.61
N PRO A 142 -9.48 -14.28 1.52
CA PRO A 142 -10.61 -13.42 1.89
C PRO A 142 -10.96 -12.39 0.82
N GLU A 143 -12.14 -11.78 0.92
CA GLU A 143 -12.49 -10.59 0.17
C GLU A 143 -11.69 -9.38 0.67
N VAL A 144 -11.43 -8.43 -0.22
CA VAL A 144 -10.88 -7.12 0.13
C VAL A 144 -12.01 -6.28 0.71
N THR A 145 -11.97 -6.03 2.01
CA THR A 145 -13.03 -5.32 2.73
C THR A 145 -12.83 -3.81 2.80
N ASP A 146 -11.61 -3.33 2.63
CA ASP A 146 -11.30 -1.90 2.60
C ASP A 146 -11.63 -1.33 1.22
N GLU A 147 -12.72 -0.57 1.12
CA GLU A 147 -13.17 0.04 -0.14
C GLU A 147 -12.05 0.88 -0.78
N GLU A 148 -11.26 1.57 0.03
CA GLU A 148 -10.15 2.40 -0.44
C GLU A 148 -9.14 1.65 -1.30
N ILE A 149 -8.84 0.37 -0.98
CA ILE A 149 -7.88 -0.44 -1.75
C ILE A 149 -8.42 -0.72 -3.14
N VAL A 150 -9.70 -1.12 -3.25
CA VAL A 150 -10.32 -1.43 -4.53
C VAL A 150 -10.43 -0.17 -5.39
N ARG A 151 -10.82 0.96 -4.80
CA ARG A 151 -10.91 2.24 -5.50
C ARG A 151 -9.54 2.75 -5.94
N ALA A 152 -8.51 2.64 -5.09
CA ALA A 152 -7.13 2.96 -5.46
C ALA A 152 -6.65 2.11 -6.65
N MET A 153 -6.91 0.79 -6.64
CA MET A 153 -6.63 -0.09 -7.77
C MET A 153 -7.31 0.38 -9.05
N MET A 154 -8.59 0.79 -8.96
CA MET A 154 -9.34 1.29 -10.11
C MET A 154 -8.75 2.58 -10.67
N VAL A 155 -8.35 3.53 -9.80
CA VAL A 155 -7.72 4.80 -10.22
C VAL A 155 -6.37 4.55 -10.89
N ILE A 156 -5.51 3.75 -10.27
CA ILE A 156 -4.19 3.42 -10.81
C ILE A 156 -4.34 2.72 -12.15
N ARG A 157 -5.31 1.79 -12.26
CA ARG A 157 -5.57 1.12 -13.53
C ARG A 157 -6.07 2.08 -14.59
N ALA A 158 -7.01 2.98 -14.26
CA ALA A 158 -7.51 3.99 -15.18
C ALA A 158 -6.38 4.91 -15.68
N ASN A 159 -5.47 5.31 -14.79
CA ASN A 159 -4.33 6.15 -15.15
C ASN A 159 -3.33 5.41 -16.05
N GLY A 160 -2.85 4.21 -15.66
CA GLY A 160 -1.88 3.42 -16.42
C GLY A 160 -2.44 2.90 -17.76
N MET A 161 -3.74 2.61 -17.82
CA MET A 161 -4.40 2.14 -19.04
C MET A 161 -4.36 3.15 -20.18
N THR A 162 -4.17 4.44 -19.88
CA THR A 162 -4.01 5.50 -20.91
C THR A 162 -2.81 5.31 -21.82
N HIS A 163 -1.86 4.45 -21.46
CA HIS A 163 -0.71 4.05 -22.27
C HIS A 163 -0.98 2.79 -23.12
N ASN A 164 -2.09 2.12 -22.91
CA ASN A 164 -2.44 0.87 -23.58
C ASN A 164 -3.38 1.13 -24.75
N ALA A 165 -3.98 0.06 -25.28
CA ALA A 165 -4.96 0.11 -26.36
C ALA A 165 -6.34 -0.40 -25.90
N PRO A 166 -6.97 0.18 -24.87
CA PRO A 166 -8.32 -0.19 -24.46
C PRO A 166 -9.33 0.31 -25.49
N SER A 167 -10.48 -0.36 -25.60
CA SER A 167 -11.60 0.26 -26.30
C SER A 167 -12.05 1.53 -25.54
N PRO A 168 -12.54 2.56 -26.23
CA PRO A 168 -13.02 3.79 -25.58
C PRO A 168 -14.11 3.53 -24.53
N GLN A 169 -14.91 2.47 -24.73
CA GLN A 169 -15.96 2.07 -23.80
C GLN A 169 -15.41 1.46 -22.51
N LEU A 170 -14.30 0.73 -22.56
CA LEU A 170 -13.65 0.16 -21.38
C LEU A 170 -13.10 1.26 -20.46
N ALA A 171 -12.36 2.21 -21.04
CA ALA A 171 -11.79 3.33 -20.28
C ALA A 171 -12.90 4.18 -19.64
N GLN A 172 -13.99 4.46 -20.38
CA GLN A 172 -15.14 5.18 -19.84
C GLN A 172 -15.83 4.42 -18.71
N MET A 173 -16.07 3.11 -18.88
CA MET A 173 -16.73 2.28 -17.85
C MET A 173 -15.95 2.29 -16.53
N LEU A 174 -14.63 2.26 -16.58
CA LEU A 174 -13.80 2.28 -15.37
C LEU A 174 -13.96 3.59 -14.58
N THR A 175 -13.98 4.73 -15.28
CA THR A 175 -14.26 6.03 -14.64
C THR A 175 -15.72 6.15 -14.17
N ASP A 176 -16.67 5.58 -14.89
CA ASP A 176 -18.07 5.59 -14.50
C ASP A 176 -18.31 4.79 -13.21
N LEU A 177 -17.71 3.61 -13.07
CA LEU A 177 -17.80 2.82 -11.83
C LEU A 177 -17.28 3.62 -10.63
N LEU A 178 -16.12 4.27 -10.75
CA LEU A 178 -15.54 5.13 -9.70
C LEU A 178 -16.50 6.27 -9.32
N ASN A 179 -17.04 6.99 -10.33
CA ASN A 179 -17.85 8.18 -10.14
C ASN A 179 -19.25 7.87 -9.58
N HIS A 180 -19.79 6.68 -9.88
CA HIS A 180 -21.08 6.21 -9.34
C HIS A 180 -20.93 5.42 -8.04
N ARG A 181 -19.70 5.29 -7.51
CA ARG A 181 -19.41 4.50 -6.28
C ARG A 181 -19.89 3.05 -6.40
N ILE A 182 -19.59 2.44 -7.53
CA ILE A 182 -19.76 1.00 -7.77
C ILE A 182 -18.39 0.35 -7.55
N THR A 183 -18.21 -0.28 -6.40
CA THR A 183 -16.95 -0.89 -6.00
C THR A 183 -17.06 -2.41 -6.11
N PRO A 184 -16.37 -3.06 -7.03
CA PRO A 184 -16.43 -4.52 -7.20
C PRO A 184 -15.98 -5.28 -5.96
N VAL A 185 -16.61 -6.42 -5.68
CA VAL A 185 -16.11 -7.39 -4.71
C VAL A 185 -14.88 -8.06 -5.29
N VAL A 186 -13.74 -7.92 -4.62
CA VAL A 186 -12.44 -8.40 -5.07
C VAL A 186 -11.88 -9.44 -4.12
N GLN A 187 -11.36 -10.55 -4.66
CA GLN A 187 -10.69 -11.57 -3.88
C GLN A 187 -9.21 -11.21 -3.67
N ALA A 188 -8.74 -11.24 -2.42
CA ALA A 188 -7.40 -10.76 -2.07
C ALA A 188 -6.25 -11.66 -2.58
N ARG A 189 -6.52 -12.93 -2.88
CA ARG A 189 -5.50 -13.90 -3.31
C ARG A 189 -5.69 -14.29 -4.77
N GLY A 190 -4.59 -14.67 -5.43
CA GLY A 190 -4.61 -15.13 -6.84
C GLY A 190 -3.69 -14.34 -7.74
N THR A 191 -2.65 -13.70 -7.17
CA THR A 191 -1.57 -13.07 -7.93
C THR A 191 -0.21 -13.53 -7.42
N ARG A 192 0.78 -13.54 -8.29
CA ARG A 192 2.20 -13.77 -7.98
C ARG A 192 2.96 -12.48 -7.73
N GLY A 193 2.30 -11.33 -7.88
CA GLY A 193 2.91 -10.01 -7.86
C GLY A 193 3.54 -9.60 -9.18
N GLU A 194 3.14 -10.24 -10.27
CA GLU A 194 3.51 -9.98 -11.65
C GLU A 194 2.25 -10.00 -12.51
N GLY A 195 1.47 -8.93 -12.42
CA GLY A 195 0.13 -8.85 -12.98
C GLY A 195 -0.94 -9.40 -12.01
N ASP A 196 -1.83 -8.51 -11.61
CA ASP A 196 -2.91 -8.81 -10.65
C ASP A 196 -4.17 -9.30 -11.40
N LEU A 197 -3.99 -10.36 -12.23
CA LEU A 197 -5.00 -10.82 -13.19
C LEU A 197 -6.34 -11.16 -12.54
N ALA A 198 -6.32 -11.80 -11.36
CA ALA A 198 -7.54 -12.21 -10.69
C ALA A 198 -8.33 -11.00 -10.15
N GLN A 199 -7.65 -10.06 -9.52
CA GLN A 199 -8.24 -8.87 -8.92
C GLN A 199 -8.83 -7.93 -9.97
N LEU A 200 -8.07 -7.69 -11.04
CA LEU A 200 -8.54 -6.91 -12.19
C LEU A 200 -9.59 -7.67 -13.01
N GLY A 201 -9.55 -9.01 -12.98
CA GLY A 201 -10.60 -9.86 -13.53
C GLY A 201 -11.94 -9.68 -12.82
N ASN A 202 -11.95 -9.61 -11.46
CA ASN A 202 -13.16 -9.32 -10.68
C ASN A 202 -13.75 -7.95 -11.07
N LEU A 203 -12.89 -6.94 -11.27
CA LEU A 203 -13.29 -5.63 -11.77
C LEU A 203 -13.95 -5.74 -13.15
N GLY A 204 -13.33 -6.47 -14.08
CA GLY A 204 -13.88 -6.72 -15.41
C GLY A 204 -15.23 -7.43 -15.37
N GLY A 205 -15.38 -8.43 -14.51
CA GLY A 205 -16.65 -9.11 -14.29
C GLY A 205 -17.78 -8.15 -13.93
N ALA A 206 -17.53 -7.23 -13.01
CA ALA A 206 -18.50 -6.22 -12.60
C ALA A 206 -18.91 -5.29 -13.77
N MET A 207 -17.98 -4.96 -14.65
CA MET A 207 -18.26 -4.11 -15.83
C MET A 207 -19.27 -4.72 -16.81
N VAL A 208 -19.28 -6.05 -16.92
CA VAL A 208 -20.25 -6.78 -17.79
C VAL A 208 -21.51 -7.22 -17.03
N GLY A 209 -21.65 -6.82 -15.77
CA GLY A 209 -22.79 -7.16 -14.92
C GLY A 209 -22.71 -8.52 -14.24
N ALA A 210 -21.52 -9.16 -14.24
CA ALA A 210 -21.26 -10.42 -13.54
C ALA A 210 -20.67 -10.17 -12.16
N GLY A 211 -20.92 -11.10 -11.21
CA GLY A 211 -20.43 -11.00 -9.85
C GLY A 211 -21.20 -10.00 -8.97
N GLU A 212 -20.56 -9.58 -7.90
CA GLU A 212 -21.13 -8.68 -6.90
C GLU A 212 -20.30 -7.40 -6.74
N VAL A 213 -20.97 -6.37 -6.24
CA VAL A 213 -20.37 -5.05 -5.98
C VAL A 213 -20.94 -4.47 -4.68
N TYR A 214 -20.23 -3.51 -4.12
CA TYR A 214 -20.79 -2.55 -3.18
C TYR A 214 -21.20 -1.30 -3.97
N TYR A 215 -22.47 -0.97 -3.98
CA TYR A 215 -23.01 0.24 -4.55
C TYR A 215 -23.38 1.21 -3.44
N GLN A 216 -22.65 2.29 -3.33
CA GLN A 216 -22.81 3.27 -2.24
C GLN A 216 -22.77 2.62 -0.85
N GLY A 217 -21.96 1.59 -0.67
CA GLY A 217 -21.78 0.84 0.57
C GLY A 217 -22.71 -0.37 0.75
N GLU A 218 -23.71 -0.56 -0.12
CA GLU A 218 -24.62 -1.71 -0.07
C GLU A 218 -24.20 -2.83 -1.03
N ARG A 219 -24.09 -4.06 -0.55
CA ARG A 219 -23.76 -5.24 -1.37
C ARG A 219 -24.92 -5.66 -2.25
N MET A 220 -24.68 -5.84 -3.54
CA MET A 220 -25.67 -6.33 -4.50
C MET A 220 -25.01 -6.93 -5.75
N SER A 221 -25.80 -7.53 -6.65
CA SER A 221 -25.27 -7.98 -7.93
C SER A 221 -24.81 -6.80 -8.79
N ALA A 222 -23.72 -7.00 -9.54
CA ALA A 222 -23.20 -5.97 -10.46
C ALA A 222 -24.26 -5.50 -11.47
N ALA A 223 -25.05 -6.42 -12.02
CA ALA A 223 -26.15 -6.06 -12.93
C ALA A 223 -27.18 -5.12 -12.30
N ALA A 224 -27.55 -5.36 -11.03
CA ALA A 224 -28.50 -4.50 -10.32
C ALA A 224 -27.91 -3.12 -10.03
N ALA A 225 -26.63 -3.05 -9.65
CA ALA A 225 -25.94 -1.78 -9.41
C ALA A 225 -25.80 -0.93 -10.67
N LEU A 226 -25.39 -1.54 -11.80
CA LEU A 226 -25.32 -0.85 -13.09
C LEU A 226 -26.70 -0.29 -13.48
N ALA A 227 -27.76 -1.10 -13.37
CA ALA A 227 -29.12 -0.66 -13.68
C ALA A 227 -29.57 0.50 -12.78
N LYS A 228 -29.30 0.45 -11.46
CA LYS A 228 -29.61 1.53 -10.51
C LYS A 228 -28.84 2.82 -10.84
N ALA A 229 -27.61 2.70 -11.30
CA ALA A 229 -26.77 3.82 -11.72
C ALA A 229 -27.10 4.36 -13.12
N GLY A 230 -28.00 3.71 -13.87
CA GLY A 230 -28.32 4.08 -15.25
C GLY A 230 -27.23 3.71 -16.25
N LEU A 231 -26.31 2.84 -15.88
CA LEU A 231 -25.20 2.38 -16.72
C LEU A 231 -25.60 1.10 -17.48
N LYS A 232 -25.13 1.01 -18.73
CA LYS A 232 -25.28 -0.22 -19.51
C LYS A 232 -24.07 -1.12 -19.28
N PRO A 233 -24.25 -2.44 -19.15
CA PRO A 233 -23.11 -3.37 -19.11
C PRO A 233 -22.19 -3.17 -20.31
N LEU A 234 -20.88 -3.22 -20.06
CA LEU A 234 -19.84 -3.11 -21.07
C LEU A 234 -20.01 -4.21 -22.13
N GLN A 235 -19.81 -3.85 -23.39
CA GLN A 235 -19.62 -4.79 -24.49
C GLN A 235 -18.14 -4.83 -24.87
N PRO A 236 -17.33 -5.71 -24.23
CA PRO A 236 -15.88 -5.72 -24.42
C PRO A 236 -15.53 -6.19 -25.84
N PHE A 237 -14.48 -5.61 -26.41
CA PHE A 237 -14.04 -5.90 -27.76
C PHE A 237 -12.50 -5.90 -27.87
N ALA A 238 -11.99 -6.36 -28.99
CA ALA A 238 -10.57 -6.41 -29.35
C ALA A 238 -9.71 -7.11 -28.28
N ALA A 239 -8.85 -6.36 -27.56
CA ALA A 239 -7.99 -6.85 -26.50
C ALA A 239 -8.36 -6.28 -25.12
N ASP A 240 -9.61 -5.93 -24.89
CA ASP A 240 -10.05 -5.27 -23.63
C ASP A 240 -9.71 -6.08 -22.37
N SER A 241 -9.83 -7.41 -22.41
CA SER A 241 -9.45 -8.26 -21.27
C SER A 241 -7.97 -8.11 -20.92
N ASN A 242 -7.09 -8.09 -21.91
CA ASN A 242 -5.68 -7.83 -21.72
C ASN A 242 -5.45 -6.38 -21.25
N ALA A 243 -6.05 -5.40 -21.94
CA ALA A 243 -5.92 -3.99 -21.60
C ALA A 243 -6.37 -3.68 -20.16
N LEU A 244 -7.30 -4.45 -19.59
CA LEU A 244 -7.73 -4.31 -18.20
C LEU A 244 -6.80 -5.06 -17.23
N THR A 245 -6.49 -6.33 -17.49
CA THR A 245 -5.95 -7.24 -16.47
C THR A 245 -4.42 -7.32 -16.42
N SER A 246 -3.72 -6.95 -17.49
CA SER A 246 -2.23 -6.97 -17.52
C SER A 246 -1.67 -5.74 -16.80
N SER A 247 -1.66 -5.78 -15.46
CA SER A 247 -1.18 -4.67 -14.62
C SER A 247 -0.96 -5.13 -13.17
N ASN A 248 -0.13 -4.39 -12.43
CA ASN A 248 0.12 -4.55 -10.99
C ASN A 248 -0.67 -3.53 -10.14
N ALA A 249 -1.78 -3.03 -10.63
CA ALA A 249 -2.53 -1.94 -10.01
C ALA A 249 -3.03 -2.27 -8.60
N TYR A 250 -3.33 -3.55 -8.28
CA TYR A 250 -3.77 -3.96 -6.95
C TYR A 250 -2.65 -3.89 -5.91
N ALA A 251 -1.50 -4.50 -6.21
CA ALA A 251 -0.35 -4.43 -5.33
C ALA A 251 0.14 -2.99 -5.14
N THR A 252 0.15 -2.20 -6.22
CA THR A 252 0.53 -0.78 -6.22
C THR A 252 -0.45 0.06 -5.38
N ALA A 253 -1.75 -0.24 -5.41
CA ALA A 253 -2.76 0.45 -4.60
C ALA A 253 -2.50 0.29 -3.09
N ILE A 254 -2.21 -0.93 -2.66
CA ILE A 254 -1.88 -1.21 -1.26
C ILE A 254 -0.60 -0.49 -0.86
N ALA A 255 0.43 -0.53 -1.72
CA ALA A 255 1.70 0.17 -1.48
C ALA A 255 1.51 1.68 -1.38
N ALA A 256 0.72 2.29 -2.28
CA ALA A 256 0.48 3.73 -2.30
C ALA A 256 -0.25 4.23 -1.05
N LEU A 257 -1.26 3.49 -0.60
CA LEU A 257 -1.96 3.80 0.66
C LEU A 257 -1.03 3.64 1.86
N ALA A 258 -0.21 2.58 1.89
CA ALA A 258 0.78 2.38 2.95
C ALA A 258 1.83 3.49 2.99
N VAL A 259 2.34 3.96 1.85
CA VAL A 259 3.29 5.08 1.75
C VAL A 259 2.69 6.38 2.25
N ASN A 260 1.41 6.64 1.90
CA ASN A 260 0.71 7.82 2.40
C ASN A 260 0.60 7.80 3.94
N ASP A 261 0.23 6.67 4.52
CA ASP A 261 0.04 6.52 5.96
C ASP A 261 1.39 6.49 6.69
N ALA A 262 2.42 5.88 6.10
CA ALA A 262 3.77 5.85 6.64
C ALA A 262 4.33 7.25 6.87
N ARG A 263 4.06 8.21 5.97
CA ARG A 263 4.46 9.60 6.18
C ARG A 263 3.92 10.17 7.49
N ALA A 264 2.64 9.95 7.76
CA ALA A 264 2.02 10.42 8.99
C ALA A 264 2.61 9.72 10.23
N ALA A 265 2.89 8.41 10.16
CA ALA A 265 3.55 7.69 11.24
C ALA A 265 4.96 8.24 11.53
N LEU A 266 5.76 8.51 10.51
CA LEU A 266 7.10 9.08 10.65
C LEU A 266 7.06 10.51 11.21
N GLU A 267 6.11 11.34 10.78
CA GLU A 267 5.91 12.69 11.34
C GLU A 267 5.57 12.63 12.83
N TRP A 268 4.74 11.69 13.26
CA TRP A 268 4.45 11.46 14.67
C TRP A 268 5.66 10.90 15.42
N ALA A 269 6.44 10.00 14.82
CA ALA A 269 7.64 9.45 15.45
C ALA A 269 8.63 10.57 15.82
N ASP A 270 8.85 11.55 14.93
CA ASP A 270 9.72 12.71 15.19
C ASP A 270 9.20 13.59 16.33
N LEU A 271 7.89 13.87 16.33
CA LEU A 271 7.27 14.70 17.37
C LEU A 271 7.27 14.02 18.74
N ILE A 272 6.97 12.72 18.78
CA ILE A 272 6.99 11.94 20.03
C ILE A 272 8.43 11.84 20.56
N TYR A 273 9.41 11.65 19.68
CA TYR A 273 10.81 11.69 20.09
C TYR A 273 11.22 13.04 20.71
N ALA A 274 10.75 14.14 20.15
CA ALA A 274 10.97 15.47 20.77
C ALA A 274 10.30 15.55 22.15
N MET A 275 9.12 14.96 22.33
CA MET A 275 8.46 14.88 23.65
C MET A 275 9.25 14.00 24.62
N ASP A 276 9.81 12.89 24.18
CA ASP A 276 10.65 12.00 25.00
C ASP A 276 11.90 12.71 25.50
N LEU A 277 12.56 13.50 24.66
CA LEU A 277 13.73 14.28 25.06
C LEU A 277 13.39 15.25 26.20
N ASP A 278 12.28 15.99 26.07
CA ASP A 278 11.77 16.86 27.16
C ASP A 278 11.43 16.05 28.41
N ALA A 279 10.73 14.95 28.25
CA ALA A 279 10.28 14.08 29.33
C ALA A 279 11.42 13.43 30.11
N MET A 280 12.49 13.02 29.42
CA MET A 280 13.66 12.38 30.04
C MET A 280 14.66 13.39 30.65
N ASN A 281 14.58 14.67 30.34
CA ASN A 281 15.63 15.67 30.59
C ASN A 281 16.91 15.37 29.82
N SER A 282 16.77 15.03 28.55
CA SER A 282 17.84 14.53 27.71
C SER A 282 18.85 15.58 27.30
N SER A 283 20.05 15.11 26.92
CA SER A 283 21.07 15.93 26.27
C SER A 283 20.73 16.16 24.80
N LEU A 284 20.79 17.42 24.33
CA LEU A 284 20.61 17.77 22.92
C LEU A 284 21.90 17.67 22.09
N THR A 285 23.02 17.30 22.71
CA THR A 285 24.32 17.25 22.03
C THR A 285 24.34 16.32 20.81
N PRO A 286 23.65 15.14 20.79
CA PRO A 286 23.62 14.29 19.60
C PRO A 286 22.98 14.94 18.38
N LEU A 287 22.06 15.88 18.57
CA LEU A 287 21.36 16.59 17.50
C LEU A 287 22.08 17.86 17.03
N SER A 288 23.15 18.28 17.74
CA SER A 288 23.82 19.54 17.51
C SER A 288 24.54 19.60 16.15
N THR A 289 24.68 20.82 15.61
CA THR A 289 25.45 21.09 14.40
C THR A 289 26.90 20.59 14.51
N VAL A 290 27.47 20.58 15.71
CA VAL A 290 28.83 20.08 15.96
C VAL A 290 28.95 18.61 15.54
N VAL A 291 27.97 17.79 15.94
CA VAL A 291 27.94 16.36 15.62
C VAL A 291 27.54 16.12 14.17
N GLN A 292 26.52 16.84 13.69
CA GLN A 292 25.95 16.61 12.36
C GLN A 292 26.93 16.96 11.21
N ARG A 293 27.82 17.91 11.40
CA ARG A 293 28.84 18.27 10.39
C ARG A 293 29.86 17.17 10.13
N ASP A 294 30.12 16.31 11.11
CA ASP A 294 31.06 15.20 10.97
C ASP A 294 30.49 14.02 10.17
N ARG A 295 29.16 13.97 10.02
CA ARG A 295 28.44 12.93 9.28
C ARG A 295 27.39 13.53 8.35
N PRO A 296 27.77 13.93 7.13
CA PRO A 296 26.91 14.69 6.22
C PRO A 296 25.88 13.82 5.48
N PHE A 297 25.20 12.92 6.18
CA PHE A 297 24.04 12.23 5.64
C PHE A 297 22.85 13.19 5.62
N LYS A 298 22.30 13.45 4.44
CA LYS A 298 21.28 14.50 4.24
C LYS A 298 20.04 14.31 5.11
N TRP A 299 19.53 13.08 5.20
CA TRP A 299 18.35 12.77 5.98
C TRP A 299 18.61 12.84 7.49
N LEU A 300 19.78 12.38 7.94
CA LEU A 300 20.19 12.49 9.32
C LEU A 300 20.28 13.94 9.79
N ASN A 301 20.91 14.80 8.98
CA ASN A 301 21.06 16.21 9.31
C ASN A 301 19.70 16.95 9.28
N TRP A 302 18.84 16.56 8.37
CA TRP A 302 17.49 17.09 8.26
C TRP A 302 16.65 16.72 9.48
N ASP A 303 16.61 15.44 9.87
CA ASP A 303 15.83 14.96 11.01
C ASP A 303 16.30 15.60 12.32
N ALA A 304 17.61 15.61 12.59
CA ALA A 304 18.19 16.27 13.76
C ALA A 304 17.82 17.75 13.84
N SER A 305 17.88 18.46 12.72
CA SER A 305 17.48 19.88 12.64
C SER A 305 16.00 20.06 12.92
N ARG A 306 15.16 19.19 12.37
CA ARG A 306 13.70 19.21 12.54
C ARG A 306 13.30 18.99 14.01
N VAL A 307 13.91 18.00 14.68
CA VAL A 307 13.66 17.73 16.11
C VAL A 307 14.07 18.93 16.97
N LEU A 308 15.23 19.55 16.69
CA LEU A 308 15.65 20.77 17.40
C LEU A 308 14.66 21.94 17.21
N GLU A 309 14.09 22.09 16.01
CA GLU A 309 13.06 23.10 15.75
C GLU A 309 11.78 22.85 16.58
N MET A 310 11.35 21.59 16.71
CA MET A 310 10.20 21.21 17.55
C MET A 310 10.44 21.54 19.03
N LEU A 311 11.69 21.43 19.48
CA LEU A 311 12.10 21.70 20.87
C LEU A 311 12.33 23.18 21.18
N LYS A 312 12.17 24.11 20.26
CA LYS A 312 12.32 25.55 20.55
C LYS A 312 11.47 25.96 21.75
N GLY A 313 12.10 26.70 22.69
CA GLY A 313 11.50 27.11 23.94
C GLY A 313 11.63 26.11 25.08
N SER A 314 12.19 24.90 24.82
CA SER A 314 12.39 23.89 25.86
C SER A 314 13.45 24.31 26.88
N TYR A 315 13.22 23.90 28.11
CA TYR A 315 14.19 24.00 29.20
C TYR A 315 15.48 23.18 28.92
N LEU A 316 15.45 22.28 27.97
CA LEU A 316 16.62 21.51 27.58
C LEU A 316 17.76 22.35 27.02
N PHE A 317 17.47 23.55 26.53
CA PHE A 317 18.50 24.51 26.09
C PHE A 317 19.17 25.29 27.26
N ASN A 318 18.64 25.15 28.47
CA ASN A 318 19.24 25.77 29.66
C ASN A 318 20.30 24.83 30.27
N ASP A 319 21.29 25.40 30.94
CA ASP A 319 22.24 24.64 31.72
C ASP A 319 21.55 23.92 32.90
N ASP A 320 21.82 22.62 33.03
CA ASP A 320 21.34 21.80 34.14
C ASP A 320 22.47 20.85 34.60
N PRO A 321 23.11 21.12 35.74
CA PRO A 321 24.20 20.31 36.28
C PRO A 321 23.75 18.90 36.71
N LYS A 322 22.44 18.64 36.77
CA LYS A 322 21.89 17.31 37.06
C LYS A 322 21.59 16.51 35.79
N ARG A 323 21.66 17.13 34.60
CA ARG A 323 21.45 16.43 33.34
C ARG A 323 22.60 15.45 33.12
N ILE A 324 22.25 14.21 32.80
CA ILE A 324 23.25 13.19 32.48
C ILE A 324 24.02 13.56 31.21
N ILE A 325 25.31 13.19 31.15
CA ILE A 325 26.18 13.51 30.01
C ILE A 325 25.72 12.75 28.76
N GLN A 326 25.23 11.53 28.97
CA GLN A 326 24.93 10.60 27.87
C GLN A 326 23.67 9.81 28.17
N ASP A 327 22.65 10.02 27.35
CA ASP A 327 21.41 9.25 27.38
C ASP A 327 21.62 7.81 26.90
N PRO A 328 20.66 6.88 27.17
CA PRO A 328 20.64 5.57 26.55
C PRO A 328 20.68 5.68 25.02
N GLU A 329 21.19 4.65 24.37
CA GLU A 329 21.29 4.64 22.90
C GLU A 329 19.94 4.80 22.20
N SER A 330 18.87 4.24 22.77
CA SER A 330 17.52 4.36 22.25
C SER A 330 16.97 5.81 22.24
N LEU A 331 17.53 6.70 23.05
CA LEU A 331 17.22 8.15 23.02
C LEU A 331 18.21 8.90 22.13
N ARG A 332 19.52 8.78 22.39
CA ARG A 332 20.51 9.58 21.67
C ARG A 332 20.72 9.21 20.20
N ALA A 333 20.32 7.98 19.80
CA ALA A 333 20.43 7.50 18.42
C ALA A 333 19.08 7.39 17.70
N SER A 334 17.95 7.79 18.31
CA SER A 334 16.64 7.72 17.68
C SER A 334 16.57 8.50 16.38
N SER A 335 17.08 9.73 16.34
CA SER A 335 17.12 10.55 15.11
C SER A 335 17.83 9.84 13.95
N ILE A 336 18.88 9.03 14.25
CA ILE A 336 19.57 8.25 13.20
C ILE A 336 18.66 7.16 12.61
N ARG A 337 17.87 6.50 13.47
CA ARG A 337 16.94 5.44 13.04
C ARG A 337 15.74 6.02 12.28
N GLN A 338 15.19 7.12 12.78
CA GLN A 338 14.10 7.86 12.13
C GLN A 338 14.52 8.38 10.75
N ALA A 339 15.71 9.02 10.67
CA ALA A 339 16.27 9.47 9.41
C ALA A 339 16.44 8.37 8.37
N SER A 340 16.84 7.15 8.80
CA SER A 340 16.93 5.99 7.91
C SER A 340 15.54 5.55 7.42
N ALA A 341 14.53 5.56 8.30
CA ALA A 341 13.16 5.24 7.90
C ALA A 341 12.57 6.28 6.93
N TRP A 342 12.89 7.57 7.11
CA TRP A 342 12.54 8.64 6.18
C TRP A 342 13.21 8.50 4.81
N GLU A 343 14.48 8.10 4.77
CA GLU A 343 15.22 7.86 3.52
C GLU A 343 14.56 6.73 2.71
N GLU A 344 14.32 5.59 3.34
CA GLU A 344 13.67 4.44 2.69
C GLU A 344 12.19 4.71 2.34
N TRP A 345 11.49 5.53 3.13
CA TRP A 345 10.17 6.03 2.75
C TRP A 345 10.24 6.87 1.47
N GLY A 346 11.24 7.72 1.34
CA GLY A 346 11.45 8.55 0.13
C GLY A 346 11.66 7.69 -1.12
N GLU A 347 12.53 6.68 -1.04
CA GLU A 347 12.79 5.75 -2.13
C GLU A 347 11.54 4.92 -2.50
N LEU A 348 10.81 4.43 -1.50
CA LEU A 348 9.56 3.70 -1.74
C LEU A 348 8.47 4.61 -2.35
N ARG A 349 8.34 5.84 -1.86
CA ARG A 349 7.40 6.84 -2.42
C ARG A 349 7.67 7.08 -3.90
N ASP A 350 8.92 7.29 -4.27
CA ASP A 350 9.32 7.57 -5.65
C ASP A 350 9.05 6.34 -6.54
N ALA A 351 9.34 5.13 -6.06
CA ALA A 351 9.02 3.89 -6.77
C ALA A 351 7.50 3.73 -6.98
N VAL A 352 6.68 4.04 -5.97
CA VAL A 352 5.21 4.00 -6.07
C VAL A 352 4.69 5.02 -7.07
N ILE A 353 5.17 6.26 -7.01
CA ILE A 353 4.74 7.33 -7.94
C ILE A 353 5.10 6.96 -9.39
N LEU A 354 6.29 6.44 -9.63
CA LEU A 354 6.68 5.95 -10.95
C LEU A 354 5.78 4.80 -11.42
N GLN A 355 5.50 3.83 -10.55
CA GLN A 355 4.64 2.69 -10.88
C GLN A 355 3.21 3.12 -11.22
N MET A 356 2.63 4.08 -10.46
CA MET A 356 1.28 4.61 -10.72
C MET A 356 1.16 5.38 -12.04
N ASN A 357 2.26 5.91 -12.55
CA ASN A 357 2.34 6.80 -13.71
C ASN A 357 3.07 6.17 -14.90
N SER A 358 3.22 4.86 -14.89
CA SER A 358 3.89 4.11 -15.94
C SER A 358 2.96 3.09 -16.59
N SER A 359 3.39 2.58 -17.75
CA SER A 359 2.77 1.42 -18.38
C SER A 359 3.45 0.14 -17.88
N ASP A 360 2.72 -0.66 -17.12
CA ASP A 360 3.10 -2.02 -16.71
C ASP A 360 2.43 -3.10 -17.57
N HIS A 361 2.03 -2.72 -18.77
CA HIS A 361 1.25 -3.53 -19.68
C HIS A 361 2.10 -4.28 -20.71
N ASN A 362 1.68 -5.47 -21.08
CA ASN A 362 2.20 -6.26 -22.20
C ASN A 362 1.05 -6.62 -23.16
N PRO A 363 1.09 -6.19 -24.43
CA PRO A 363 2.21 -5.55 -25.15
C PRO A 363 2.32 -4.04 -24.93
N ALA A 364 3.50 -3.49 -25.17
CA ALA A 364 3.69 -2.05 -25.30
C ALA A 364 3.17 -1.56 -26.66
N VAL A 365 2.50 -0.41 -26.66
CA VAL A 365 1.93 0.24 -27.86
C VAL A 365 2.48 1.66 -27.97
N ARG A 366 3.09 1.99 -29.11
CA ARG A 366 3.70 3.30 -29.35
C ARG A 366 3.36 3.79 -30.75
N THR A 367 2.57 4.85 -30.82
CA THR A 367 2.07 5.47 -32.06
C THR A 367 2.96 6.57 -32.64
N ASP A 368 4.08 6.87 -31.99
CA ASP A 368 4.95 8.01 -32.26
C ASP A 368 6.38 7.62 -32.67
N LEU A 369 6.61 6.33 -32.96
CA LEU A 369 7.92 5.80 -33.32
C LEU A 369 7.91 5.17 -34.70
N SER A 370 9.01 5.37 -35.41
CA SER A 370 9.29 4.75 -36.70
C SER A 370 10.63 4.00 -36.69
N PRO A 371 10.92 3.14 -37.67
CA PRO A 371 12.21 2.45 -37.76
C PRO A 371 13.41 3.39 -37.82
N GLU A 372 13.23 4.59 -38.34
CA GLU A 372 14.28 5.58 -38.54
C GLU A 372 14.66 6.32 -37.23
N ASP A 373 13.87 6.20 -36.18
CA ASP A 373 14.09 6.94 -34.91
C ASP A 373 15.27 6.36 -34.09
N SER A 374 15.61 5.09 -34.30
CA SER A 374 16.71 4.44 -33.58
C SER A 374 17.25 3.24 -34.35
N TRP A 375 18.55 2.98 -34.21
CA TRP A 375 19.25 1.90 -34.93
C TRP A 375 18.67 0.50 -34.59
N GLU A 376 18.21 0.26 -33.36
CA GLU A 376 17.61 -1.04 -32.97
C GLU A 376 16.23 -1.21 -33.58
N LEU A 377 15.46 -0.14 -33.77
CA LEU A 377 14.15 -0.18 -34.40
C LEU A 377 14.25 -0.48 -35.92
N ASP A 378 15.37 -0.09 -36.55
CA ASP A 378 15.63 -0.33 -37.97
C ASP A 378 16.07 -1.77 -38.28
N THR A 379 16.22 -2.62 -37.28
CA THR A 379 16.62 -4.02 -37.48
C THR A 379 15.49 -4.86 -38.09
N PRO A 380 15.81 -5.94 -38.86
CA PRO A 380 14.80 -6.84 -39.37
C PRO A 380 13.92 -7.47 -38.29
N GLN A 381 14.45 -7.67 -37.07
CA GLN A 381 13.72 -8.20 -35.93
C GLN A 381 12.63 -7.25 -35.48
N MET A 382 12.93 -5.96 -35.33
CA MET A 382 11.98 -4.96 -34.84
C MET A 382 10.96 -4.56 -35.91
N LYS A 383 11.36 -4.47 -37.17
CA LYS A 383 10.46 -4.16 -38.30
C LYS A 383 9.30 -5.13 -38.45
N LYS A 384 9.37 -6.33 -37.88
CA LYS A 384 8.23 -7.27 -37.85
C LYS A 384 7.04 -6.78 -37.03
N TYR A 385 7.28 -5.86 -36.10
CA TYR A 385 6.29 -5.32 -35.17
C TYR A 385 5.92 -3.87 -35.50
N PHE A 386 6.44 -3.34 -36.62
CA PHE A 386 6.12 -2.02 -37.09
C PHE A 386 4.82 -2.01 -37.89
N VAL A 387 3.83 -1.29 -37.38
CA VAL A 387 2.54 -1.03 -38.01
C VAL A 387 2.70 0.19 -38.92
N LYS A 388 2.48 0.02 -40.21
CA LYS A 388 2.68 1.08 -41.22
C LYS A 388 1.61 2.15 -41.13
N GLY A 389 0.43 1.75 -40.65
CA GLY A 389 -0.74 2.61 -40.57
C GLY A 389 -1.68 2.48 -41.75
N GLY A 390 -2.97 2.61 -41.46
CA GLY A 390 -4.05 2.50 -42.45
C GLY A 390 -5.36 3.08 -41.93
N ALA A 391 -6.46 2.47 -42.32
CA ALA A 391 -7.81 3.01 -42.05
C ALA A 391 -8.15 3.01 -40.55
N HIS A 392 -7.79 1.95 -39.82
CA HIS A 392 -8.11 1.86 -38.39
C HIS A 392 -7.29 2.82 -37.53
N SER A 393 -6.04 3.07 -37.90
CA SER A 393 -5.15 3.99 -37.18
C SER A 393 -5.20 5.45 -37.68
N ASN A 394 -6.11 5.77 -38.60
CA ASN A 394 -6.15 7.07 -39.26
C ASN A 394 -4.81 7.47 -39.89
N GLY A 395 -4.10 6.50 -40.45
CA GLY A 395 -2.79 6.69 -41.04
C GLY A 395 -1.61 6.80 -40.06
N LYS A 396 -1.86 6.70 -38.74
CA LYS A 396 -0.78 6.67 -37.73
C LYS A 396 -0.05 5.35 -37.78
N HIS A 397 1.27 5.42 -37.65
CA HIS A 397 2.17 4.27 -37.59
C HIS A 397 2.78 4.12 -36.19
N GLY A 398 3.47 3.01 -35.96
CA GLY A 398 4.13 2.78 -34.69
C GLY A 398 4.51 1.33 -34.44
N PHE A 399 4.80 1.00 -33.20
CA PHE A 399 5.19 -0.34 -32.79
C PHE A 399 4.24 -0.94 -31.78
N ILE A 400 4.01 -2.26 -31.89
CA ILE A 400 3.36 -3.06 -30.86
C ILE A 400 4.25 -4.26 -30.55
N VAL A 401 4.83 -4.27 -29.34
CA VAL A 401 5.87 -5.23 -28.96
C VAL A 401 5.58 -5.90 -27.62
N SER A 402 5.82 -7.21 -27.55
CA SER A 402 5.81 -7.94 -26.27
C SER A 402 7.01 -7.52 -25.42
N ASN A 403 6.80 -7.45 -24.10
CA ASN A 403 7.78 -6.90 -23.15
C ASN A 403 7.66 -7.56 -21.77
N ALA A 404 8.46 -7.08 -20.80
CA ALA A 404 8.46 -7.51 -19.41
C ALA A 404 8.09 -6.36 -18.42
N ASN A 405 7.40 -5.32 -18.87
CA ASN A 405 7.00 -4.19 -18.01
C ASN A 405 6.04 -4.58 -16.89
N TRP A 406 5.44 -5.77 -16.99
CA TRP A 406 4.60 -6.37 -15.97
C TRP A 406 5.35 -6.80 -14.71
N ASP A 407 6.69 -6.84 -14.72
CA ASP A 407 7.50 -7.18 -13.54
C ASP A 407 7.76 -5.92 -12.67
N PRO A 408 7.11 -5.80 -11.50
CA PRO A 408 7.26 -4.64 -10.62
C PRO A 408 8.39 -4.81 -9.61
N TYR A 409 9.45 -5.56 -9.94
CA TYR A 409 10.53 -5.89 -8.99
C TYR A 409 11.18 -4.67 -8.34
N PRO A 410 11.37 -3.51 -9.01
CA PRO A 410 11.86 -2.29 -8.36
C PRO A 410 11.00 -1.84 -7.18
N LEU A 411 9.67 -1.83 -7.35
CA LEU A 411 8.72 -1.53 -6.26
C LEU A 411 8.77 -2.61 -5.17
N ALA A 412 8.82 -3.88 -5.56
CA ALA A 412 8.87 -5.01 -4.63
C ALA A 412 10.11 -4.97 -3.73
N ASN A 413 11.25 -4.52 -4.26
CA ASN A 413 12.50 -4.36 -3.51
C ASN A 413 12.43 -3.17 -2.54
N ALA A 414 11.91 -2.02 -2.99
CA ALA A 414 11.76 -0.83 -2.15
C ALA A 414 10.81 -1.08 -0.96
N LEU A 415 9.75 -1.88 -1.13
CA LEU A 415 8.85 -2.27 -0.05
C LEU A 415 9.58 -3.05 1.07
N GLU A 416 10.47 -3.97 0.73
CA GLU A 416 11.23 -4.73 1.72
C GLU A 416 12.25 -3.86 2.45
N ALA A 417 12.97 -3.00 1.73
CA ALA A 417 13.94 -2.07 2.33
C ALA A 417 13.26 -1.13 3.35
N PHE A 418 12.11 -0.57 2.98
CA PHE A 418 11.33 0.29 3.86
C PHE A 418 10.88 -0.42 5.15
N VAL A 419 10.34 -1.64 5.05
CA VAL A 419 9.90 -2.40 6.23
C VAL A 419 11.07 -2.68 7.18
N ILE A 420 12.27 -2.98 6.66
CA ILE A 420 13.47 -3.18 7.46
C ILE A 420 13.85 -1.89 8.20
N ALA A 421 13.84 -0.75 7.53
CA ALA A 421 14.17 0.54 8.15
C ALA A 421 13.13 0.94 9.22
N LEU A 422 11.84 0.76 8.94
CA LEU A 422 10.74 1.02 9.86
C LEU A 422 10.87 0.17 11.13
N ALA A 423 11.09 -1.14 10.99
CA ALA A 423 11.27 -2.03 12.13
C ALA A 423 12.49 -1.66 13.00
N ASN A 424 13.56 -1.17 12.39
CA ASN A 424 14.73 -0.65 13.11
C ASN A 424 14.43 0.65 13.86
N MET A 425 13.55 1.49 13.35
CA MET A 425 13.02 2.64 14.08
C MET A 425 12.18 2.18 15.28
N ASP A 426 11.29 1.23 15.08
CA ASP A 426 10.36 0.71 16.09
C ASP A 426 11.09 0.04 17.27
N ILE A 427 12.26 -0.57 17.04
CA ILE A 427 13.15 -1.04 18.13
C ILE A 427 13.57 0.14 19.04
N ALA A 428 13.91 1.30 18.45
CA ALA A 428 14.27 2.45 19.25
C ALA A 428 13.06 3.04 20.00
N VAL A 429 11.88 3.02 19.38
CA VAL A 429 10.62 3.46 20.00
C VAL A 429 10.29 2.61 21.22
N GLU A 430 10.26 1.30 21.08
CA GLU A 430 9.97 0.38 22.19
C GLU A 430 10.98 0.54 23.33
N LEU A 431 12.29 0.57 23.01
CA LEU A 431 13.33 0.73 24.02
C LEU A 431 13.28 2.09 24.74
N ARG A 432 12.79 3.16 24.08
CA ARG A 432 12.54 4.45 24.77
C ARG A 432 11.51 4.28 25.86
N ILE A 433 10.37 3.67 25.56
CA ILE A 433 9.30 3.40 26.52
C ILE A 433 9.86 2.64 27.73
N ASP A 434 10.67 1.60 27.51
CA ASP A 434 11.25 0.78 28.56
C ASP A 434 12.23 1.58 29.43
N ARG A 435 13.03 2.51 28.84
CA ARG A 435 14.01 3.33 29.59
C ARG A 435 13.36 4.25 30.62
N PHE A 436 12.14 4.71 30.40
CA PHE A 436 11.40 5.50 31.37
C PHE A 436 11.06 4.72 32.65
N SER A 437 11.04 3.41 32.63
CA SER A 437 10.85 2.57 33.81
C SER A 437 12.10 2.47 34.69
N ASN A 438 13.25 2.92 34.22
CA ASN A 438 14.52 2.80 34.92
C ASN A 438 14.86 4.07 35.75
N PRO A 439 14.84 4.01 37.11
CA PRO A 439 15.11 5.18 37.95
C PRO A 439 16.50 5.78 37.78
N PHE A 440 17.47 5.05 37.23
CA PHE A 440 18.77 5.64 36.91
C PHE A 440 18.67 6.78 35.91
N PHE A 441 17.80 6.66 34.91
CA PHE A 441 17.63 7.69 33.89
C PHE A 441 16.59 8.76 34.31
N THR A 442 15.50 8.36 34.92
CA THR A 442 14.41 9.27 35.29
C THR A 442 14.67 10.02 36.58
N ALA A 443 15.50 9.45 37.46
CA ALA A 443 15.86 9.98 38.78
C ALA A 443 14.66 10.31 39.70
N THR A 444 13.49 9.68 39.42
CA THR A 444 12.27 9.95 40.20
C THR A 444 11.25 8.82 40.08
N ASP A 445 10.32 8.77 41.06
CA ASP A 445 9.16 7.89 41.04
C ASP A 445 7.92 8.71 40.59
N PRO A 446 7.30 8.38 39.47
CA PRO A 446 6.13 9.10 38.98
C PRO A 446 4.95 9.06 39.96
N ALA A 447 4.79 7.98 40.72
CA ALA A 447 3.69 7.85 41.69
C ALA A 447 3.84 8.81 42.88
N GLU A 448 5.07 9.06 43.31
CA GLU A 448 5.35 10.03 44.38
C GLU A 448 5.10 11.46 43.93
N VAL A 449 5.63 11.81 42.75
CA VAL A 449 5.52 13.16 42.20
C VAL A 449 4.08 13.55 41.87
N LEU A 450 3.30 12.60 41.32
CA LEU A 450 1.90 12.83 40.96
C LEU A 450 0.94 12.61 42.11
N HIS A 451 1.43 12.34 43.34
CA HIS A 451 0.62 12.03 44.52
C HIS A 451 -0.43 10.95 44.25
N ALA A 452 0.00 9.91 43.54
CA ALA A 452 -0.90 8.82 43.13
C ALA A 452 -1.46 8.04 44.33
N PRO A 453 -2.71 7.60 44.31
CA PRO A 453 -3.30 6.81 45.39
C PRO A 453 -2.50 5.55 45.70
N PRO A 454 -2.54 5.03 46.94
CA PRO A 454 -1.92 3.74 47.28
C PRO A 454 -2.33 2.64 46.30
N GLY A 455 -1.35 1.89 45.79
CA GLY A 455 -1.58 0.83 44.80
C GLY A 455 -1.65 1.30 43.35
N ALA A 456 -1.63 2.59 43.07
CA ALA A 456 -1.71 3.13 41.70
C ALA A 456 -0.41 3.01 40.88
N ARG A 457 0.73 2.62 41.47
CA ARG A 457 2.02 2.48 40.73
C ARG A 457 1.90 1.59 39.51
N PHE A 458 1.27 0.42 39.68
CA PHE A 458 1.06 -0.54 38.60
C PHE A 458 0.12 0.05 37.52
N ALA A 459 -0.92 0.74 37.96
CA ALA A 459 -1.85 1.42 37.06
C ALA A 459 -1.19 2.56 36.27
N LEU A 460 -0.29 3.34 36.87
CA LEU A 460 0.48 4.38 36.20
C LEU A 460 1.38 3.83 35.10
N PHE A 461 2.03 2.70 35.35
CA PHE A 461 2.90 2.05 34.37
C PHE A 461 2.12 1.74 33.06
N PHE A 462 0.94 1.12 33.17
CA PHE A 462 0.11 0.81 32.00
C PHE A 462 -0.59 2.05 31.43
N ALA A 463 -1.02 3.00 32.27
CA ALA A 463 -1.62 4.25 31.81
C ALA A 463 -0.62 5.14 31.05
N GLY A 464 0.67 4.96 31.34
CA GLY A 464 1.78 5.59 30.64
C GLY A 464 2.28 4.80 29.42
N GLY A 465 1.49 3.88 28.88
CA GLY A 465 1.88 3.15 27.67
C GLY A 465 2.89 2.01 27.86
N GLY A 466 3.44 1.82 29.09
CA GLY A 466 4.38 0.73 29.38
C GLY A 466 3.71 -0.65 29.39
N GLY A 467 4.53 -1.71 29.52
CA GLY A 467 4.05 -3.08 29.67
C GLY A 467 4.44 -3.99 28.50
N PHE A 468 3.73 -5.09 28.36
CA PHE A 468 4.04 -6.14 27.38
C PHE A 468 3.64 -5.76 25.95
N THR A 469 2.62 -4.91 25.79
CA THR A 469 2.07 -4.56 24.47
C THR A 469 3.09 -3.87 23.55
N PRO A 470 3.89 -2.87 23.97
CA PRO A 470 4.92 -2.29 23.10
C PRO A 470 5.92 -3.31 22.57
N VAL A 471 6.34 -4.26 23.43
CA VAL A 471 7.26 -5.35 23.05
C VAL A 471 6.63 -6.27 22.01
N ASP A 472 5.37 -6.65 22.20
CA ASP A 472 4.61 -7.52 21.29
C ASP A 472 4.46 -6.86 19.91
N LEU A 473 4.01 -5.58 19.88
CA LEU A 473 3.89 -4.80 18.65
C LEU A 473 5.22 -4.65 17.90
N GLN A 474 6.30 -4.35 18.61
CA GLN A 474 7.64 -4.26 18.02
C GLN A 474 8.09 -5.60 17.42
N GLN A 475 7.87 -6.71 18.12
CA GLN A 475 8.21 -8.04 17.61
C GLN A 475 7.37 -8.42 16.39
N GLU A 476 6.12 -8.00 16.32
CA GLU A 476 5.25 -8.20 15.16
C GLU A 476 5.85 -7.50 13.93
N VAL A 477 6.24 -6.21 14.02
CA VAL A 477 6.90 -5.50 12.91
C VAL A 477 8.24 -6.15 12.56
N GLN A 478 9.04 -6.55 13.56
CA GLN A 478 10.31 -7.22 13.32
C GLN A 478 10.12 -8.56 12.58
N GLY A 479 9.06 -9.30 12.86
CA GLY A 479 8.71 -10.52 12.14
C GLY A 479 8.45 -10.30 10.64
N LEU A 480 8.15 -9.07 10.23
CA LEU A 480 7.93 -8.69 8.83
C LEU A 480 9.22 -8.34 8.07
N THR A 481 10.38 -8.24 8.74
CA THR A 481 11.66 -7.86 8.12
C THR A 481 12.34 -8.98 7.35
N ASN A 482 11.95 -10.24 7.57
CA ASN A 482 12.51 -11.35 6.80
C ASN A 482 12.08 -11.19 5.34
N PRO A 483 13.02 -11.14 4.38
CA PRO A 483 12.66 -11.03 2.96
C PRO A 483 11.68 -12.13 2.56
N VAL A 484 10.72 -11.80 1.70
CA VAL A 484 9.90 -12.83 1.07
C VAL A 484 10.80 -13.65 0.17
N ALA A 485 10.96 -14.93 0.51
CA ALA A 485 11.88 -15.81 -0.21
C ALA A 485 11.58 -15.79 -1.71
N PRO A 486 12.60 -15.63 -2.57
CA PRO A 486 12.44 -15.79 -4.01
C PRO A 486 11.82 -17.17 -4.29
N SER A 487 10.80 -17.18 -5.13
CA SER A 487 10.12 -18.41 -5.50
C SER A 487 10.32 -18.70 -6.97
N GLY A 488 10.74 -19.91 -7.30
CA GLY A 488 10.87 -20.42 -8.65
C GLY A 488 9.68 -21.31 -9.06
N ALA A 489 8.51 -21.15 -8.45
CA ALA A 489 7.34 -21.94 -8.84
C ALA A 489 6.86 -21.49 -10.22
N ALA A 490 7.24 -22.23 -11.24
CA ALA A 490 6.80 -22.01 -12.62
C ALA A 490 5.34 -22.45 -12.79
N ILE A 491 4.54 -21.60 -13.42
CA ILE A 491 3.15 -21.88 -13.79
C ILE A 491 2.94 -21.69 -15.30
N VAL A 492 1.71 -21.87 -15.79
CA VAL A 492 1.37 -21.72 -17.21
C VAL A 492 2.34 -22.53 -18.09
N ARG A 493 2.46 -23.83 -17.80
CA ARG A 493 3.40 -24.76 -18.45
C ARG A 493 4.84 -24.23 -18.49
N THR A 494 5.30 -23.69 -17.38
CA THR A 494 6.66 -23.15 -17.15
C THR A 494 7.00 -21.87 -17.92
N VAL A 495 6.04 -21.23 -18.55
CA VAL A 495 6.27 -19.95 -19.27
C VAL A 495 6.44 -18.79 -18.30
N GLU A 496 5.73 -18.85 -17.18
CA GLU A 496 5.77 -17.85 -16.13
C GLU A 496 6.56 -18.42 -14.95
N ASP A 497 7.85 -18.09 -14.86
CA ASP A 497 8.84 -18.72 -13.97
C ASP A 497 9.52 -17.74 -12.99
N LEU A 498 9.28 -16.43 -13.10
CA LEU A 498 9.67 -15.44 -12.11
C LEU A 498 8.48 -15.00 -11.25
N GLN A 499 8.76 -14.47 -10.06
CA GLN A 499 7.75 -13.97 -9.12
C GLN A 499 8.32 -12.84 -8.28
N ALA A 500 7.74 -11.65 -8.37
CA ALA A 500 8.11 -10.50 -7.53
C ALA A 500 7.41 -10.54 -6.16
N GLN A 501 6.29 -11.25 -6.03
CA GLN A 501 5.45 -11.35 -4.83
C GLN A 501 5.01 -9.98 -4.26
N THR A 502 4.85 -9.00 -5.12
CA THR A 502 4.63 -7.58 -4.77
C THR A 502 3.39 -7.40 -3.91
N ARG A 503 2.29 -8.11 -4.20
CA ARG A 503 1.09 -8.08 -3.35
C ARG A 503 1.41 -8.42 -1.89
N LEU A 504 2.15 -9.52 -1.66
CA LEU A 504 2.48 -9.95 -0.31
C LEU A 504 3.36 -8.91 0.40
N LYS A 505 4.35 -8.35 -0.32
CA LYS A 505 5.24 -7.30 0.20
C LYS A 505 4.48 -6.02 0.52
N SER A 506 3.52 -5.61 -0.33
CA SER A 506 2.67 -4.44 -0.08
C SER A 506 1.78 -4.63 1.16
N TYR A 507 1.18 -5.81 1.36
CA TYR A 507 0.42 -6.10 2.57
C TYR A 507 1.29 -6.10 3.82
N ARG A 508 2.51 -6.63 3.74
CA ARG A 508 3.47 -6.59 4.86
C ARG A 508 3.86 -5.17 5.22
N ALA A 509 4.12 -4.33 4.23
CA ALA A 509 4.43 -2.92 4.45
C ALA A 509 3.25 -2.17 5.09
N ARG A 510 2.01 -2.38 4.59
CA ARG A 510 0.81 -1.79 5.19
C ARG A 510 0.65 -2.24 6.64
N HIS A 511 0.79 -3.53 6.91
CA HIS A 511 0.67 -4.07 8.25
C HIS A 511 1.74 -3.52 9.20
N ALA A 512 2.98 -3.41 8.73
CA ALA A 512 4.06 -2.79 9.51
C ALA A 512 3.73 -1.34 9.88
N VAL A 513 3.23 -0.54 8.93
CA VAL A 513 2.83 0.85 9.18
C VAL A 513 1.68 0.92 10.20
N ASP A 514 0.66 0.07 10.07
CA ASP A 514 -0.46 0.03 11.00
C ASP A 514 -0.01 -0.33 12.43
N THR A 515 0.86 -1.32 12.57
CA THR A 515 1.42 -1.73 13.87
C THR A 515 2.34 -0.66 14.46
N THR A 516 3.11 0.05 13.62
CA THR A 516 3.94 1.21 14.04
C THR A 516 3.07 2.32 14.65
N PHE A 517 1.90 2.63 14.08
CA PHE A 517 0.97 3.59 14.69
C PHE A 517 0.54 3.18 16.09
N ASP A 518 0.25 1.90 16.29
CA ASP A 518 -0.16 1.39 17.59
C ASP A 518 0.99 1.45 18.60
N LEU A 519 2.23 1.14 18.19
CA LEU A 519 3.41 1.30 19.01
C LEU A 519 3.67 2.78 19.36
N LEU A 520 3.56 3.69 18.40
CA LEU A 520 3.70 5.13 18.62
C LEU A 520 2.63 5.70 19.56
N ALA A 521 1.44 5.11 19.59
CA ALA A 521 0.41 5.51 20.56
C ALA A 521 0.83 5.20 22.01
N HIS A 522 1.52 4.09 22.21
CA HIS A 522 2.11 3.75 23.51
C HIS A 522 3.23 4.70 23.90
N ASP A 523 4.12 5.03 22.96
CA ASP A 523 5.23 5.97 23.19
C ASP A 523 4.70 7.38 23.51
N LEU A 524 3.70 7.86 22.76
CA LEU A 524 3.04 9.14 23.01
C LEU A 524 2.44 9.24 24.42
N LEU A 525 1.78 8.17 24.89
CA LEU A 525 1.25 8.12 26.25
C LEU A 525 2.35 8.18 27.29
N ASN A 526 3.46 7.47 27.03
CA ASN A 526 4.62 7.43 27.91
C ASN A 526 5.28 8.81 28.00
N ALA A 527 5.57 9.44 26.86
CA ALA A 527 6.10 10.79 26.80
C ALA A 527 5.18 11.79 27.55
N ALA A 528 3.87 11.72 27.32
CA ALA A 528 2.91 12.59 27.98
C ALA A 528 2.84 12.39 29.50
N LEU A 529 2.90 11.15 29.99
CA LEU A 529 2.97 10.87 31.43
C LEU A 529 4.21 11.53 32.06
N TRP A 530 5.35 11.40 31.41
CA TRP A 530 6.58 11.96 31.95
C TRP A 530 6.66 13.48 31.80
N LEU A 531 6.00 14.09 30.83
CA LEU A 531 5.79 15.54 30.80
C LEU A 531 4.93 16.01 31.99
N ASP A 532 3.84 15.27 32.34
CA ASP A 532 3.04 15.54 33.55
C ASP A 532 3.92 15.45 34.80
N VAL A 533 4.76 14.45 34.92
CA VAL A 533 5.71 14.27 36.04
C VAL A 533 6.69 15.43 36.10
N ARG A 534 7.30 15.81 34.98
CA ARG A 534 8.28 16.91 34.93
C ARG A 534 7.64 18.27 35.29
N LYS A 535 6.41 18.51 34.81
CA LYS A 535 5.66 19.71 35.14
C LYS A 535 5.24 19.78 36.62
N ALA A 536 4.88 18.62 37.20
CA ALA A 536 4.56 18.53 38.63
C ALA A 536 5.80 18.69 39.53
N GLN A 537 6.98 18.24 39.10
CA GLN A 537 8.26 18.46 39.79
C GLN A 537 8.65 19.94 39.83
N ASP A 538 8.43 20.64 38.73
CA ASP A 538 8.73 22.06 38.58
C ASP A 538 7.69 22.74 37.68
N PRO A 539 6.70 23.43 38.27
CA PRO A 539 5.65 24.11 37.52
C PRO A 539 6.16 25.24 36.59
N SER A 540 7.35 25.75 36.80
CA SER A 540 7.96 26.78 35.95
C SER A 540 8.63 26.22 34.71
N ARG A 541 8.80 24.88 34.63
CA ARG A 541 9.50 24.20 33.51
C ARG A 541 8.71 24.37 32.23
N GLU A 542 9.36 24.88 31.19
CA GLU A 542 8.80 25.02 29.85
C GLU A 542 9.34 23.89 28.93
N PHE A 543 8.45 23.26 28.19
CA PHE A 543 8.78 22.26 27.18
C PHE A 543 8.84 22.91 25.79
N GLY A 544 9.36 22.18 24.81
CA GLY A 544 9.35 22.60 23.42
C GLY A 544 7.95 23.00 22.94
N THR A 545 7.85 23.94 22.01
CA THR A 545 6.55 24.45 21.55
C THR A 545 5.68 23.35 20.95
N ALA A 546 6.25 22.48 20.09
CA ALA A 546 5.52 21.36 19.48
C ALA A 546 5.18 20.25 20.50
N PRO A 547 6.11 19.76 21.34
CA PRO A 547 5.80 18.87 22.46
C PRO A 547 4.69 19.38 23.37
N THR A 548 4.70 20.64 23.75
CA THR A 548 3.65 21.26 24.60
C THR A 548 2.28 21.18 23.92
N ALA A 549 2.19 21.56 22.65
CA ALA A 549 0.94 21.56 21.92
C ALA A 549 0.36 20.16 21.76
N ALA A 550 1.19 19.17 21.39
CA ALA A 550 0.79 17.78 21.23
C ALA A 550 0.37 17.14 22.58
N TRP A 551 1.12 17.40 23.65
CA TRP A 551 0.80 16.94 25.00
C TRP A 551 -0.59 17.42 25.45
N HIS A 552 -0.85 18.73 25.32
CA HIS A 552 -2.15 19.30 25.69
C HIS A 552 -3.29 18.71 24.84
N ALA A 553 -3.10 18.57 23.54
CA ALA A 553 -4.10 17.97 22.65
C ALA A 553 -4.40 16.51 22.99
N LEU A 554 -3.36 15.71 23.26
CA LEU A 554 -3.55 14.32 23.71
C LEU A 554 -4.35 14.26 25.02
N ARG A 555 -4.04 15.13 26.00
CA ARG A 555 -4.73 15.11 27.30
C ARG A 555 -6.21 15.46 27.22
N GLN A 556 -6.68 16.12 26.15
CA GLN A 556 -8.11 16.32 25.90
C GLN A 556 -8.82 15.01 25.55
N VAL A 557 -8.16 14.07 24.86
CA VAL A 557 -8.76 12.80 24.41
C VAL A 557 -8.34 11.61 25.29
N ALA A 558 -7.18 11.68 25.89
CA ALA A 558 -6.62 10.65 26.78
C ALA A 558 -6.09 11.28 28.08
N PRO A 559 -6.98 11.77 28.98
CA PRO A 559 -6.58 12.35 30.27
C PRO A 559 -5.87 11.31 31.13
N LEU A 560 -4.99 11.78 32.02
CA LEU A 560 -4.33 10.94 33.01
C LEU A 560 -5.32 10.59 34.13
N GLU A 561 -5.77 9.34 34.16
CA GLU A 561 -6.78 8.83 35.08
C GLU A 561 -6.12 8.09 36.25
N LEU A 562 -5.93 8.77 37.39
CA LEU A 562 -5.33 8.22 38.61
C LEU A 562 -6.37 7.68 39.62
N GLY A 563 -7.66 8.02 39.44
CA GLY A 563 -8.74 7.64 40.35
C GLY A 563 -9.39 6.30 40.06
N GLU A 564 -10.48 6.01 40.82
CA GLU A 564 -11.28 4.78 40.65
C GLU A 564 -12.13 4.79 39.38
N ARG A 565 -12.56 5.95 38.90
CA ARG A 565 -13.30 6.11 37.64
C ARG A 565 -12.34 6.11 36.49
N ARG A 566 -12.54 5.17 35.58
CA ARG A 566 -11.74 5.04 34.34
C ARG A 566 -12.66 5.00 33.14
N SER A 567 -12.14 5.47 32.01
CA SER A 567 -12.81 5.30 30.73
C SER A 567 -12.96 3.82 30.39
N ALA A 568 -14.06 3.47 29.73
CA ALA A 568 -14.27 2.10 29.25
C ALA A 568 -13.27 1.68 28.16
N GLN A 569 -12.68 2.64 27.46
CA GLN A 569 -11.71 2.41 26.40
C GLN A 569 -10.27 2.67 26.92
N ALA A 570 -9.36 1.75 26.61
CA ALA A 570 -7.97 1.85 27.01
C ALA A 570 -7.32 3.15 26.49
N PRO A 571 -6.44 3.80 27.29
CA PRO A 571 -5.76 5.02 26.85
C PRO A 571 -5.00 4.85 25.54
N ALA A 572 -4.32 3.71 25.32
CA ALA A 572 -3.58 3.44 24.08
C ALA A 572 -4.48 3.43 22.84
N VAL A 573 -5.70 2.87 22.95
CA VAL A 573 -6.67 2.87 21.84
C VAL A 573 -7.13 4.30 21.50
N ARG A 574 -7.32 5.15 22.53
CA ARG A 574 -7.66 6.56 22.33
C ARG A 574 -6.51 7.34 21.71
N ALA A 575 -5.28 7.08 22.15
CA ALA A 575 -4.07 7.68 21.57
C ALA A 575 -3.85 7.24 20.12
N ALA A 576 -4.04 5.95 19.80
CA ALA A 576 -3.95 5.44 18.44
C ALA A 576 -4.99 6.11 17.52
N ALA A 577 -6.23 6.24 17.97
CA ALA A 577 -7.26 6.97 17.23
C ALA A 577 -6.89 8.45 17.03
N PHE A 578 -6.31 9.09 18.04
CA PHE A 578 -5.87 10.48 17.97
C PHE A 578 -4.77 10.70 16.93
N ILE A 579 -3.70 9.90 16.94
CA ILE A 579 -2.59 10.09 15.99
C ILE A 579 -2.98 9.72 14.55
N ARG A 580 -3.93 8.81 14.35
CA ARG A 580 -4.47 8.48 13.02
C ARG A 580 -5.38 9.57 12.47
N ALA A 581 -6.11 10.30 13.35
CA ALA A 581 -7.03 11.36 12.96
C ALA A 581 -6.40 12.75 12.87
N THR A 582 -5.20 12.94 13.42
CA THR A 582 -4.57 14.26 13.57
C THR A 582 -3.18 14.25 12.94
N SER A 583 -2.92 15.15 12.00
CA SER A 583 -1.57 15.33 11.46
C SER A 583 -0.63 15.92 12.53
N ALA A 584 0.55 15.32 12.71
CA ALA A 584 1.58 15.86 13.60
C ALA A 584 2.00 17.29 13.19
N SER A 585 1.96 17.61 11.90
CA SER A 585 2.27 18.96 11.39
C SER A 585 1.34 20.06 11.91
N THR A 586 0.19 19.70 12.50
CA THR A 586 -0.70 20.65 13.18
C THR A 586 -0.03 21.31 14.39
N PHE A 587 0.94 20.64 15.01
CA PHE A 587 1.58 21.07 16.25
C PHE A 587 2.88 21.83 16.05
N TYR A 588 3.43 21.83 14.85
CA TYR A 588 4.63 22.63 14.54
C TYR A 588 4.53 23.23 13.15
N ALA A 589 4.72 24.55 13.08
CA ALA A 589 4.79 25.28 11.83
C ALA A 589 6.26 25.46 11.42
N GLY A 590 6.61 25.11 10.18
CA GLY A 590 7.90 25.45 9.60
C GLY A 590 9.02 24.46 9.93
N GLY A 591 8.76 23.15 9.85
CA GLY A 591 9.84 22.17 9.82
C GLY A 591 10.81 22.45 8.66
N ALA A 592 12.07 22.08 8.82
CA ALA A 592 13.04 22.15 7.72
C ALA A 592 12.46 21.47 6.47
N ALA A 593 12.61 22.09 5.30
CA ALA A 593 12.20 21.47 4.04
C ALA A 593 12.89 20.12 3.88
N MET A 594 12.17 19.13 3.36
CA MET A 594 12.77 17.82 3.07
C MET A 594 14.00 17.97 2.19
N PRO A 595 15.00 17.09 2.30
CA PRO A 595 16.20 17.16 1.48
C PRO A 595 15.88 17.17 -0.01
N ALA A 596 16.58 18.00 -0.78
CA ALA A 596 16.45 18.04 -2.23
C ALA A 596 16.68 16.65 -2.84
N GLY A 597 15.81 16.26 -3.77
CA GLY A 597 15.78 14.92 -4.35
C GLY A 597 14.74 13.99 -3.69
N SER A 598 14.05 14.44 -2.63
CA SER A 598 12.90 13.79 -2.03
C SER A 598 11.56 14.28 -2.58
N GLU A 599 11.57 15.31 -3.45
CA GLU A 599 10.37 15.72 -4.18
C GLU A 599 10.19 14.82 -5.42
N PRO A 600 8.95 14.48 -5.78
CA PRO A 600 8.68 13.72 -7.00
C PRO A 600 9.27 14.47 -8.20
N ARG A 601 10.04 13.77 -9.02
CA ARG A 601 10.57 14.29 -10.29
C ARG A 601 9.48 14.39 -11.34
#